data_b07b92833670362e69c1f0b2d034b884
#
_entry.id   b07b92833670362e69c1f0b2d034b884
#
_cell.length_a   1.000
_cell.length_b   1.000
_cell.length_c   1.000
_cell.angle_alpha   90.00
_cell.angle_beta   90.00
_cell.angle_gamma   90.00
#
_symmetry.space_group_name_H-M   'P 1'
#
loop_
_entity.id
_entity.type
_entity.pdbx_description
1 polymer ?
#
loop_
_entity_poly.entity_id
_entity_poly.type
_entity_poly.pdbx_seq_one_letter_code
_entity_poly.pdbx_strand_id
1 'polypeptide(L)'
;MDIFNVLSLIGGLCLFLFGMNVMGQALERRAGGKLRSLLGKMTTNRAAGLVTGLGVTAVIQSSSATTVMVVGFVNSGLMTLKQAINVIMGANIGTTVTAWILSLAGIDSGNVFVSLLKPTSFTPVLALVGIIFYMFSKNAKRKDTGMILLGFATLMFGMDAMSAAVSGLRDVPAFAQLFLLFKNPVLGVLAGAILTAIIQSSSASVGILQALAVTGQVSYGAAIPIIMGQNIGTCITAILSSVGANKNAKRAALVHLSFNLIGTAVWLAVFCLVRAILHPVLLDAPASLLGIAVAHSAFNVLCTLLMLPLAGMLEKLVCRLVPDAKKPETETELDKRLLATPPIALARCREVTADMAVCAVGALKDALAILSDYTPEAAEKIRAAEEKTDHYEDQLGTYLVELSAKQISSEDSHEAAKLLKVIGDFERISDHAVNLVESAEELEEKCLKLSKPAEKELAVLTAAVDEILGLSLTAFTDNDLSAAALVEPLEQVIDELKEKLRTHHILRMQQGQCGMEAGFVWSDLLTDLERVSDHCSNIAGCVTDMSEGNLNLHESLRAVKNDQGKFADCIAQYRSKYAVAAE
;
A
#
# COMPACT_ATOMS: atom_id res chain seq x y z
N MET A 1 4.46 -37.31 -27.13
CA MET A 1 4.47 -36.84 -25.74
C MET A 1 3.84 -37.91 -24.88
N ASP A 2 4.62 -38.49 -23.99
CA ASP A 2 4.11 -39.48 -23.02
C ASP A 2 3.38 -38.73 -21.88
N ILE A 3 2.47 -39.43 -21.19
CA ILE A 3 1.74 -38.86 -20.03
C ILE A 3 2.68 -38.29 -18.96
N PHE A 4 3.85 -38.93 -18.79
CA PHE A 4 4.88 -38.47 -17.85
C PHE A 4 5.50 -37.11 -18.24
N ASN A 5 5.65 -36.84 -19.54
CA ASN A 5 6.10 -35.57 -20.04
C ASN A 5 5.05 -34.47 -19.79
N VAL A 6 3.75 -34.78 -19.90
CA VAL A 6 2.67 -33.87 -19.57
C VAL A 6 2.67 -33.55 -18.07
N LEU A 7 2.80 -34.57 -17.23
CA LEU A 7 2.91 -34.36 -15.78
C LEU A 7 4.15 -33.58 -15.39
N SER A 8 5.29 -33.84 -16.04
CA SER A 8 6.53 -33.06 -15.84
C SER A 8 6.39 -31.61 -16.27
N LEU A 9 5.67 -31.35 -17.39
CA LEU A 9 5.38 -29.98 -17.83
C LEU A 9 4.51 -29.24 -16.82
N ILE A 10 3.45 -29.88 -16.33
CA ILE A 10 2.57 -29.31 -15.30
C ILE A 10 3.36 -29.08 -14.01
N GLY A 11 4.16 -30.05 -13.56
CA GLY A 11 5.00 -29.90 -12.36
C GLY A 11 6.02 -28.77 -12.51
N GLY A 12 6.68 -28.67 -13.66
CA GLY A 12 7.61 -27.59 -13.98
C GLY A 12 6.92 -26.21 -13.97
N LEU A 13 5.70 -26.14 -14.54
CA LEU A 13 4.89 -24.90 -14.51
C LEU A 13 4.48 -24.53 -13.07
N CYS A 14 4.09 -25.49 -12.26
CA CYS A 14 3.77 -25.24 -10.86
C CYS A 14 4.98 -24.69 -10.07
N LEU A 15 6.16 -25.29 -10.24
CA LEU A 15 7.40 -24.82 -9.61
C LEU A 15 7.78 -23.42 -10.12
N PHE A 16 7.66 -23.19 -11.42
CA PHE A 16 7.92 -21.89 -12.02
C PHE A 16 7.02 -20.81 -11.43
N LEU A 17 5.71 -21.02 -11.39
CA LEU A 17 4.72 -20.09 -10.83
C LEU A 17 4.95 -19.86 -9.34
N PHE A 18 5.23 -20.92 -8.59
CA PHE A 18 5.53 -20.85 -7.16
C PHE A 18 6.80 -20.03 -6.90
N GLY A 19 7.88 -20.34 -7.62
CA GLY A 19 9.16 -19.60 -7.51
C GLY A 19 9.00 -18.11 -7.84
N MET A 20 8.26 -17.79 -8.90
CA MET A 20 7.95 -16.41 -9.29
C MET A 20 7.15 -15.67 -8.20
N ASN A 21 6.13 -16.32 -7.63
CA ASN A 21 5.30 -15.73 -6.59
C ASN A 21 6.11 -15.48 -5.29
N VAL A 22 6.86 -16.47 -4.84
CA VAL A 22 7.71 -16.38 -3.63
C VAL A 22 8.77 -15.29 -3.79
N MET A 23 9.44 -15.25 -4.94
CA MET A 23 10.45 -14.23 -5.26
C MET A 23 9.82 -12.82 -5.27
N GLY A 24 8.66 -12.66 -5.94
CA GLY A 24 7.95 -11.40 -6.05
C GLY A 24 7.52 -10.85 -4.68
N GLN A 25 6.91 -11.68 -3.85
CA GLN A 25 6.49 -11.30 -2.49
C GLN A 25 7.69 -10.92 -1.60
N ALA A 26 8.79 -11.66 -1.69
CA ALA A 26 9.98 -11.37 -0.92
C ALA A 26 10.67 -10.06 -1.38
N LEU A 27 10.68 -9.79 -2.70
CA LEU A 27 11.16 -8.52 -3.27
C LEU A 27 10.28 -7.35 -2.81
N GLU A 28 8.96 -7.53 -2.79
CA GLU A 28 8.01 -6.52 -2.31
C GLU A 28 8.25 -6.18 -0.84
N ARG A 29 8.32 -7.19 0.05
CA ARG A 29 8.64 -6.97 1.47
C ARG A 29 9.98 -6.26 1.65
N ARG A 30 10.99 -6.68 0.89
CA ARG A 30 12.34 -6.08 0.94
C ARG A 30 12.38 -4.64 0.47
N ALA A 31 11.53 -4.28 -0.50
CA ALA A 31 11.43 -2.96 -1.09
C ALA A 31 10.52 -2.00 -0.30
N GLY A 32 9.68 -2.47 0.60
CA GLY A 32 8.59 -1.78 1.29
C GLY A 32 8.72 -0.25 1.43
N GLY A 33 9.66 0.26 2.25
CA GLY A 33 9.85 1.70 2.44
C GLY A 33 10.32 2.45 1.18
N LYS A 34 11.13 1.80 0.30
CA LYS A 34 11.54 2.40 -0.99
C LYS A 34 10.38 2.45 -1.97
N LEU A 35 9.52 1.45 -1.96
CA LEU A 35 8.31 1.42 -2.77
C LEU A 35 7.37 2.56 -2.39
N ARG A 36 7.15 2.82 -1.08
CA ARG A 36 6.42 3.98 -0.57
C ARG A 36 7.03 5.30 -1.07
N SER A 37 8.36 5.47 -0.97
CA SER A 37 9.06 6.68 -1.43
C SER A 37 8.97 6.89 -2.95
N LEU A 38 9.04 5.81 -3.74
CA LEU A 38 8.86 5.87 -5.19
C LEU A 38 7.44 6.34 -5.54
N LEU A 39 6.44 5.81 -4.86
CA LEU A 39 5.04 6.16 -5.10
C LEU A 39 4.71 7.59 -4.67
N GLY A 40 5.24 8.08 -3.54
CA GLY A 40 5.06 9.47 -3.10
C GLY A 40 5.67 10.53 -4.04
N LYS A 41 6.67 10.16 -4.86
CA LYS A 41 7.28 11.02 -5.90
C LYS A 41 6.61 10.92 -7.27
N MET A 42 5.56 10.13 -7.39
CA MET A 42 4.95 9.64 -8.63
C MET A 42 4.39 10.68 -9.59
N THR A 43 4.29 11.95 -9.23
CA THR A 43 3.20 12.71 -9.84
C THR A 43 3.60 14.02 -10.47
N THR A 44 4.87 14.38 -10.47
CA THR A 44 5.30 15.69 -10.93
C THR A 44 5.32 15.84 -12.46
N ASN A 45 5.64 14.77 -13.21
CA ASN A 45 5.65 14.82 -14.67
C ASN A 45 5.47 13.42 -15.32
N ARG A 46 5.26 13.39 -16.66
CA ARG A 46 5.03 12.16 -17.43
C ARG A 46 6.19 11.16 -17.32
N ALA A 47 7.43 11.64 -17.38
CA ALA A 47 8.61 10.78 -17.31
C ALA A 47 8.76 10.14 -15.93
N ALA A 48 8.49 10.88 -14.85
CA ALA A 48 8.51 10.34 -13.51
C ALA A 48 7.48 9.22 -13.32
N GLY A 49 6.23 9.42 -13.79
CA GLY A 49 5.20 8.39 -13.75
C GLY A 49 5.60 7.12 -14.51
N LEU A 50 6.18 7.27 -15.70
CA LEU A 50 6.66 6.15 -16.52
C LEU A 50 7.80 5.39 -15.82
N VAL A 51 8.82 6.10 -15.32
CA VAL A 51 9.95 5.48 -14.58
C VAL A 51 9.46 4.78 -13.32
N THR A 52 8.49 5.38 -12.62
CA THR A 52 7.90 4.77 -11.43
C THR A 52 7.15 3.48 -11.78
N GLY A 53 6.29 3.48 -12.78
CA GLY A 53 5.60 2.27 -13.23
C GLY A 53 6.55 1.16 -13.64
N LEU A 54 7.62 1.50 -14.39
CA LEU A 54 8.68 0.57 -14.74
C LEU A 54 9.39 0.02 -13.50
N GLY A 55 9.82 0.89 -12.60
CA GLY A 55 10.58 0.50 -11.41
C GLY A 55 9.76 -0.36 -10.44
N VAL A 56 8.51 0.04 -10.17
CA VAL A 56 7.58 -0.70 -9.32
C VAL A 56 7.35 -2.11 -9.88
N THR A 57 7.02 -2.20 -11.17
CA THR A 57 6.78 -3.50 -11.82
C THR A 57 8.02 -4.37 -11.88
N ALA A 58 9.19 -3.79 -12.14
CA ALA A 58 10.45 -4.53 -12.14
C ALA A 58 10.79 -5.09 -10.74
N VAL A 59 10.44 -4.36 -9.68
CA VAL A 59 10.64 -4.81 -8.29
C VAL A 59 9.60 -5.84 -7.88
N ILE A 60 8.32 -5.57 -8.09
CA ILE A 60 7.22 -6.49 -7.72
C ILE A 60 7.19 -7.72 -8.63
N GLN A 61 7.78 -7.66 -9.83
CA GLN A 61 7.76 -8.70 -10.86
C GLN A 61 6.34 -9.05 -11.34
N SER A 62 5.38 -8.11 -11.18
CA SER A 62 3.98 -8.29 -11.56
C SER A 62 3.36 -6.98 -12.05
N SER A 63 3.16 -6.86 -13.35
CA SER A 63 2.42 -5.73 -13.93
C SER A 63 0.93 -5.78 -13.60
N SER A 64 0.37 -6.98 -13.44
CA SER A 64 -1.02 -7.13 -12.98
C SER A 64 -1.22 -6.53 -11.59
N ALA A 65 -0.35 -6.85 -10.62
CA ALA A 65 -0.39 -6.27 -9.28
C ALA A 65 -0.21 -4.74 -9.33
N THR A 66 0.79 -4.25 -10.09
CA THR A 66 1.01 -2.81 -10.28
C THR A 66 -0.21 -2.10 -10.87
N THR A 67 -0.86 -2.70 -11.88
CA THR A 67 -2.03 -2.08 -12.51
C THR A 67 -3.27 -2.11 -11.61
N VAL A 68 -3.49 -3.21 -10.87
CA VAL A 68 -4.57 -3.31 -9.87
C VAL A 68 -4.38 -2.26 -8.77
N MET A 69 -3.15 -2.07 -8.30
CA MET A 69 -2.79 -1.03 -7.34
C MET A 69 -3.08 0.38 -7.90
N VAL A 70 -2.72 0.65 -9.16
CA VAL A 70 -3.02 1.94 -9.82
C VAL A 70 -4.54 2.15 -9.93
N VAL A 71 -5.31 1.11 -10.26
CA VAL A 71 -6.79 1.16 -10.23
C VAL A 71 -7.30 1.50 -8.83
N GLY A 72 -6.74 0.90 -7.78
CA GLY A 72 -7.05 1.20 -6.38
C GLY A 72 -6.73 2.65 -6.01
N PHE A 73 -5.55 3.17 -6.39
CA PHE A 73 -5.18 4.57 -6.16
C PHE A 73 -6.11 5.58 -6.84
N VAL A 74 -6.53 5.27 -8.06
CA VAL A 74 -7.49 6.12 -8.77
C VAL A 74 -8.87 6.03 -8.11
N ASN A 75 -9.23 4.85 -7.58
CA ASN A 75 -10.51 4.66 -6.88
C ASN A 75 -10.58 5.41 -5.54
N SER A 76 -9.47 5.47 -4.82
CA SER A 76 -9.35 6.19 -3.54
C SER A 76 -8.93 7.67 -3.68
N GLY A 77 -8.91 8.21 -4.90
CA GLY A 77 -8.55 9.61 -5.13
C GLY A 77 -7.06 9.95 -4.98
N LEU A 78 -6.22 8.99 -4.59
CA LEU A 78 -4.77 9.18 -4.40
C LEU A 78 -4.02 9.46 -5.70
N MET A 79 -4.59 9.10 -6.83
CA MET A 79 -3.99 9.29 -8.15
C MET A 79 -5.02 9.75 -9.17
N THR A 80 -4.68 10.77 -9.95
CA THR A 80 -5.51 11.19 -11.08
C THR A 80 -5.39 10.20 -12.24
N LEU A 81 -6.43 10.12 -13.09
CA LEU A 81 -6.40 9.30 -14.31
C LEU A 81 -5.20 9.62 -15.20
N LYS A 82 -4.84 10.90 -15.33
CA LYS A 82 -3.69 11.36 -16.13
C LYS A 82 -2.36 10.83 -15.61
N GLN A 83 -2.19 10.73 -14.31
CA GLN A 83 -1.00 10.13 -13.68
C GLN A 83 -0.99 8.63 -13.88
N ALA A 84 -2.13 7.96 -13.69
CA ALA A 84 -2.30 6.53 -13.88
C ALA A 84 -1.89 6.06 -15.29
N ILE A 85 -2.24 6.82 -16.33
CA ILE A 85 -1.86 6.53 -17.72
C ILE A 85 -0.34 6.34 -17.86
N ASN A 86 0.47 7.24 -17.30
CA ASN A 86 1.92 7.17 -17.43
C ASN A 86 2.52 6.01 -16.63
N VAL A 87 1.97 5.73 -15.43
CA VAL A 87 2.41 4.60 -14.59
C VAL A 87 2.08 3.26 -15.27
N ILE A 88 0.89 3.12 -15.85
CA ILE A 88 0.48 1.91 -16.59
C ILE A 88 1.38 1.67 -17.80
N MET A 89 1.73 2.73 -18.56
CA MET A 89 2.68 2.62 -19.67
C MET A 89 4.05 2.13 -19.19
N GLY A 90 4.56 2.67 -18.07
CA GLY A 90 5.81 2.23 -17.46
C GLY A 90 5.76 0.79 -16.96
N ALA A 91 4.65 0.38 -16.36
CA ALA A 91 4.44 -0.99 -15.87
C ALA A 91 4.55 -2.03 -16.98
N ASN A 92 4.03 -1.74 -18.17
CA ASN A 92 4.17 -2.63 -19.33
C ASN A 92 5.65 -2.84 -19.73
N ILE A 93 6.48 -1.78 -19.72
CA ILE A 93 7.93 -1.94 -19.94
C ILE A 93 8.56 -2.75 -18.80
N GLY A 94 8.21 -2.47 -17.54
CA GLY A 94 8.74 -3.17 -16.36
C GLY A 94 8.54 -4.68 -16.39
N THR A 95 7.44 -5.16 -16.98
CA THR A 95 7.14 -6.59 -17.16
C THR A 95 8.24 -7.31 -17.94
N THR A 96 8.91 -6.63 -18.86
CA THR A 96 9.93 -7.25 -19.72
C THR A 96 11.17 -7.70 -18.97
N VAL A 97 11.43 -7.16 -17.75
CA VAL A 97 12.54 -7.57 -16.90
C VAL A 97 12.48 -9.07 -16.57
N THR A 98 11.27 -9.61 -16.36
CA THR A 98 11.10 -11.06 -16.12
C THR A 98 11.55 -11.87 -17.35
N ALA A 99 11.22 -11.44 -18.57
CA ALA A 99 11.64 -12.15 -19.77
C ALA A 99 13.19 -12.19 -19.92
N TRP A 100 13.88 -11.12 -19.51
CA TRP A 100 15.34 -11.08 -19.47
C TRP A 100 15.92 -12.05 -18.43
N ILE A 101 15.34 -12.11 -17.24
CA ILE A 101 15.72 -13.07 -16.21
C ILE A 101 15.59 -14.51 -16.75
N LEU A 102 14.47 -14.82 -17.37
CA LEU A 102 14.21 -16.14 -17.95
C LEU A 102 15.13 -16.47 -19.13
N SER A 103 15.54 -15.46 -19.89
CA SER A 103 16.43 -15.66 -21.05
C SER A 103 17.83 -16.19 -20.65
N LEU A 104 18.21 -16.01 -19.38
CA LEU A 104 19.47 -16.56 -18.85
C LEU A 104 19.50 -18.10 -18.95
N ALA A 105 18.34 -18.77 -18.91
CA ALA A 105 18.25 -20.22 -19.10
C ALA A 105 18.75 -20.68 -20.49
N GLY A 106 18.74 -19.79 -21.48
CA GLY A 106 19.20 -20.07 -22.84
C GLY A 106 20.68 -19.83 -23.11
N ILE A 107 21.48 -19.50 -22.08
CA ILE A 107 22.93 -19.31 -22.25
C ILE A 107 23.58 -20.66 -22.54
N ASP A 108 24.12 -20.85 -23.72
CA ASP A 108 24.89 -22.01 -24.11
C ASP A 108 26.24 -21.60 -24.71
N SER A 109 27.33 -22.10 -24.12
CA SER A 109 28.68 -21.77 -24.57
C SER A 109 29.65 -22.88 -24.20
N GLY A 110 30.55 -23.18 -25.08
CA GLY A 110 31.69 -24.11 -24.81
C GLY A 110 32.75 -23.54 -23.88
N ASN A 111 32.65 -22.27 -23.44
CA ASN A 111 33.59 -21.64 -22.52
C ASN A 111 33.18 -21.91 -21.07
N VAL A 112 34.07 -22.44 -20.26
CA VAL A 112 33.81 -22.79 -18.83
C VAL A 112 33.33 -21.58 -18.02
N PHE A 113 33.89 -20.38 -18.25
CA PHE A 113 33.43 -19.16 -17.54
C PHE A 113 31.99 -18.76 -17.90
N VAL A 114 31.61 -18.91 -19.16
CA VAL A 114 30.26 -18.64 -19.60
C VAL A 114 29.30 -19.74 -19.14
N SER A 115 29.74 -21.01 -19.06
CA SER A 115 28.98 -22.13 -18.51
C SER A 115 28.67 -21.94 -17.01
N LEU A 116 29.53 -21.27 -16.25
CA LEU A 116 29.26 -20.91 -14.84
C LEU A 116 28.15 -19.88 -14.70
N LEU A 117 27.90 -19.07 -15.73
CA LEU A 117 26.78 -18.11 -15.77
C LEU A 117 25.45 -18.75 -16.20
N LYS A 118 25.44 -20.04 -16.57
CA LYS A 118 24.19 -20.76 -16.80
C LYS A 118 23.40 -20.89 -15.50
N PRO A 119 22.08 -20.70 -15.51
CA PRO A 119 21.25 -20.90 -14.34
C PRO A 119 21.42 -22.30 -13.73
N THR A 120 21.52 -23.34 -14.53
CA THR A 120 21.77 -24.72 -14.08
C THR A 120 23.01 -24.87 -13.23
N SER A 121 24.04 -24.02 -13.44
CA SER A 121 25.30 -24.07 -12.71
C SER A 121 25.28 -23.28 -11.40
N PHE A 122 24.75 -22.06 -11.41
CA PHE A 122 24.78 -21.20 -10.22
C PHE A 122 23.52 -21.27 -9.35
N THR A 123 22.37 -21.67 -9.91
CA THR A 123 21.10 -21.80 -9.18
C THR A 123 21.19 -22.70 -7.95
N PRO A 124 21.84 -23.88 -7.98
CA PRO A 124 22.01 -24.70 -6.79
C PRO A 124 22.77 -23.99 -5.66
N VAL A 125 23.77 -23.18 -6.03
CA VAL A 125 24.54 -22.37 -5.05
C VAL A 125 23.66 -21.27 -4.46
N LEU A 126 22.87 -20.59 -5.29
CA LEU A 126 21.89 -19.60 -4.80
C LEU A 126 20.86 -20.25 -3.89
N ALA A 127 20.38 -21.46 -4.21
CA ALA A 127 19.44 -22.20 -3.37
C ALA A 127 20.08 -22.53 -2.01
N LEU A 128 21.34 -22.97 -1.98
CA LEU A 128 22.08 -23.25 -0.75
C LEU A 128 22.24 -21.99 0.11
N VAL A 129 22.68 -20.89 -0.47
CA VAL A 129 22.80 -19.60 0.23
C VAL A 129 21.43 -19.12 0.71
N GLY A 130 20.42 -19.28 -0.15
CA GLY A 130 19.04 -18.90 0.15
C GLY A 130 18.48 -19.63 1.36
N ILE A 131 18.65 -20.98 1.42
CA ILE A 131 18.15 -21.78 2.54
C ILE A 131 18.90 -21.46 3.84
N ILE A 132 20.22 -21.22 3.77
CA ILE A 132 21.01 -20.79 4.92
C ILE A 132 20.48 -19.47 5.48
N PHE A 133 20.25 -18.46 4.64
CA PHE A 133 19.71 -17.17 5.08
C PHE A 133 18.30 -17.31 5.64
N TYR A 134 17.45 -18.14 5.03
CA TYR A 134 16.08 -18.35 5.46
C TYR A 134 15.97 -19.06 6.81
N MET A 135 16.73 -20.17 6.99
CA MET A 135 16.63 -21.01 8.19
C MET A 135 17.45 -20.48 9.38
N PHE A 136 18.66 -19.97 9.15
CA PHE A 136 19.59 -19.67 10.23
C PHE A 136 19.70 -18.18 10.56
N SER A 137 19.17 -17.27 9.76
CA SER A 137 19.21 -15.84 10.09
C SER A 137 18.08 -15.46 11.05
N LYS A 138 18.41 -14.66 12.07
CA LYS A 138 17.41 -14.00 12.93
C LYS A 138 16.90 -12.68 12.32
N ASN A 139 17.62 -12.11 11.35
CA ASN A 139 17.28 -10.83 10.73
C ASN A 139 16.26 -11.03 9.60
N ALA A 140 15.09 -10.38 9.72
CA ALA A 140 13.99 -10.45 8.75
C ALA A 140 14.45 -10.10 7.33
N LYS A 141 15.23 -9.03 7.16
CA LYS A 141 15.77 -8.59 5.86
C LYS A 141 16.66 -9.64 5.19
N ARG A 142 17.44 -10.41 5.98
CA ARG A 142 18.24 -11.53 5.46
C ARG A 142 17.36 -12.74 5.10
N LYS A 143 16.29 -13.01 5.89
CA LYS A 143 15.31 -14.05 5.54
C LYS A 143 14.61 -13.73 4.22
N ASP A 144 14.20 -12.50 3.99
CA ASP A 144 13.61 -12.08 2.71
C ASP A 144 14.62 -12.23 1.56
N THR A 145 15.89 -11.87 1.77
CA THR A 145 16.94 -12.15 0.77
C THR A 145 17.06 -13.63 0.50
N GLY A 146 16.99 -14.48 1.54
CA GLY A 146 16.96 -15.94 1.39
C GLY A 146 15.79 -16.42 0.55
N MET A 147 14.60 -15.88 0.79
CA MET A 147 13.39 -16.18 0.02
C MET A 147 13.48 -15.73 -1.44
N ILE A 148 14.11 -14.57 -1.72
CA ILE A 148 14.38 -14.11 -3.10
C ILE A 148 15.26 -15.13 -3.83
N LEU A 149 16.34 -15.57 -3.21
CA LEU A 149 17.27 -16.54 -3.80
C LEU A 149 16.62 -17.91 -4.01
N LEU A 150 15.84 -18.39 -3.05
CA LEU A 150 15.09 -19.63 -3.15
C LEU A 150 14.00 -19.57 -4.22
N GLY A 151 13.24 -18.45 -4.26
CA GLY A 151 12.21 -18.23 -5.27
C GLY A 151 12.80 -18.20 -6.68
N PHE A 152 13.93 -17.50 -6.86
CA PHE A 152 14.66 -17.50 -8.13
C PHE A 152 15.14 -18.92 -8.51
N ALA A 153 15.70 -19.65 -7.56
CA ALA A 153 16.14 -21.03 -7.79
C ALA A 153 14.99 -21.94 -8.21
N THR A 154 13.88 -21.89 -7.50
CA THR A 154 12.68 -22.67 -7.79
C THR A 154 12.09 -22.33 -9.17
N LEU A 155 12.06 -21.04 -9.51
CA LEU A 155 11.64 -20.54 -10.83
C LEU A 155 12.51 -21.14 -11.95
N MET A 156 13.85 -21.11 -11.78
CA MET A 156 14.77 -21.65 -12.78
C MET A 156 14.66 -23.18 -12.92
N PHE A 157 14.53 -23.90 -11.80
CA PHE A 157 14.25 -25.35 -11.85
C PHE A 157 12.94 -25.68 -12.54
N GLY A 158 11.89 -24.88 -12.30
CA GLY A 158 10.62 -24.99 -13.01
C GLY A 158 10.76 -24.78 -14.52
N MET A 159 11.54 -23.77 -14.92
CA MET A 159 11.85 -23.48 -16.34
C MET A 159 12.60 -24.62 -17.01
N ASP A 160 13.62 -25.16 -16.33
CA ASP A 160 14.38 -26.30 -16.83
C ASP A 160 13.51 -27.56 -16.96
N ALA A 161 12.64 -27.84 -15.96
CA ALA A 161 11.71 -28.96 -16.01
C ALA A 161 10.70 -28.83 -17.16
N MET A 162 10.16 -27.63 -17.39
CA MET A 162 9.28 -27.37 -18.55
C MET A 162 10.02 -27.58 -19.86
N SER A 163 11.23 -27.04 -20.00
CA SER A 163 12.04 -27.15 -21.21
C SER A 163 12.39 -28.61 -21.52
N ALA A 164 12.76 -29.37 -20.50
CA ALA A 164 13.04 -30.82 -20.63
C ALA A 164 11.80 -31.61 -21.06
N ALA A 165 10.64 -31.31 -20.45
CA ALA A 165 9.37 -31.99 -20.76
C ALA A 165 8.92 -31.78 -22.21
N VAL A 166 9.18 -30.60 -22.78
CA VAL A 166 8.77 -30.26 -24.17
C VAL A 166 9.84 -30.59 -25.21
N SER A 167 11.06 -30.88 -24.81
CA SER A 167 12.17 -31.16 -25.72
C SER A 167 11.87 -32.27 -26.73
N GLY A 168 11.19 -33.32 -26.29
CA GLY A 168 10.74 -34.43 -27.15
C GLY A 168 9.65 -34.07 -28.18
N LEU A 169 9.04 -32.89 -28.10
CA LEU A 169 8.09 -32.41 -29.10
C LEU A 169 8.77 -31.95 -30.40
N ARG A 170 10.08 -31.74 -30.37
CA ARG A 170 10.86 -31.33 -31.54
C ARG A 170 10.63 -32.22 -32.75
N ASP A 171 10.51 -33.52 -32.54
CA ASP A 171 10.42 -34.53 -33.60
C ASP A 171 8.97 -34.99 -33.86
N VAL A 172 7.97 -34.33 -33.27
CA VAL A 172 6.54 -34.66 -33.42
C VAL A 172 5.92 -33.81 -34.55
N PRO A 173 5.55 -34.44 -35.71
CA PRO A 173 5.03 -33.69 -36.87
C PRO A 173 3.76 -32.88 -36.56
N ALA A 174 2.86 -33.43 -35.71
CA ALA A 174 1.63 -32.75 -35.31
C ALA A 174 1.90 -31.45 -34.53
N PHE A 175 2.98 -31.41 -33.74
CA PHE A 175 3.40 -30.23 -32.99
C PHE A 175 3.93 -29.13 -33.95
N ALA A 176 4.76 -29.53 -34.91
CA ALA A 176 5.22 -28.63 -35.94
C ALA A 176 4.04 -28.04 -36.76
N GLN A 177 3.04 -28.87 -37.08
CA GLN A 177 1.83 -28.41 -37.77
C GLN A 177 1.01 -27.42 -36.92
N LEU A 178 0.94 -27.58 -35.61
CA LEU A 178 0.28 -26.62 -34.70
C LEU A 178 0.94 -25.22 -34.80
N PHE A 179 2.28 -25.17 -34.85
CA PHE A 179 2.97 -23.88 -35.04
C PHE A 179 2.85 -23.27 -36.40
N LEU A 180 2.53 -24.10 -37.44
CA LEU A 180 2.18 -23.57 -38.76
C LEU A 180 0.87 -22.76 -38.76
N LEU A 181 -0.07 -23.07 -37.88
CA LEU A 181 -1.30 -22.27 -37.70
C LEU A 181 -0.95 -20.84 -37.19
N PHE A 182 0.06 -20.72 -36.35
CA PHE A 182 0.53 -19.42 -35.84
C PHE A 182 1.40 -18.64 -36.84
N LYS A 183 1.66 -19.18 -38.03
CA LYS A 183 2.13 -18.37 -39.17
C LYS A 183 1.12 -17.29 -39.58
N ASN A 184 -0.18 -17.50 -39.25
CA ASN A 184 -1.15 -16.42 -39.31
C ASN A 184 -0.96 -15.52 -38.06
N PRO A 185 -0.52 -14.25 -38.20
CA PRO A 185 -0.23 -13.38 -37.08
C PRO A 185 -1.44 -13.11 -36.17
N VAL A 186 -2.65 -13.07 -36.75
CA VAL A 186 -3.89 -12.85 -36.00
C VAL A 186 -4.15 -14.02 -35.03
N LEU A 187 -3.95 -15.28 -35.51
CA LEU A 187 -4.09 -16.45 -34.66
C LEU A 187 -3.03 -16.50 -33.57
N GLY A 188 -1.79 -16.03 -33.87
CA GLY A 188 -0.75 -15.86 -32.87
C GLY A 188 -1.15 -14.88 -31.75
N VAL A 189 -1.68 -13.72 -32.11
CA VAL A 189 -2.20 -12.72 -31.14
C VAL A 189 -3.33 -13.31 -30.31
N LEU A 190 -4.30 -13.97 -30.92
CA LEU A 190 -5.42 -14.59 -30.21
C LEU A 190 -4.94 -15.67 -29.22
N ALA A 191 -4.02 -16.54 -29.65
CA ALA A 191 -3.47 -17.58 -28.79
C ALA A 191 -2.74 -16.98 -27.58
N GLY A 192 -1.89 -15.97 -27.79
CA GLY A 192 -1.21 -15.25 -26.70
C GLY A 192 -2.18 -14.58 -25.75
N ALA A 193 -3.22 -13.92 -26.29
CA ALA A 193 -4.23 -13.22 -25.50
C ALA A 193 -5.06 -14.19 -24.63
N ILE A 194 -5.56 -15.26 -25.22
CA ILE A 194 -6.37 -16.26 -24.52
C ILE A 194 -5.54 -16.98 -23.44
N LEU A 195 -4.33 -17.43 -23.76
CA LEU A 195 -3.44 -18.09 -22.80
C LEU A 195 -3.16 -17.19 -21.60
N THR A 196 -2.81 -15.95 -21.84
CA THR A 196 -2.48 -15.01 -20.78
C THR A 196 -3.72 -14.59 -19.98
N ALA A 197 -4.88 -14.45 -20.62
CA ALA A 197 -6.14 -14.16 -19.93
C ALA A 197 -6.55 -15.30 -18.96
N ILE A 198 -6.29 -16.56 -19.33
CA ILE A 198 -6.55 -17.73 -18.47
C ILE A 198 -5.57 -17.78 -17.31
N ILE A 199 -4.27 -17.64 -17.58
CA ILE A 199 -3.20 -17.69 -16.57
C ILE A 199 -3.17 -16.42 -15.70
N GLN A 200 -3.64 -15.29 -16.23
CA GLN A 200 -3.60 -13.96 -15.61
C GLN A 200 -2.18 -13.47 -15.27
N SER A 201 -1.16 -14.01 -15.95
CA SER A 201 0.25 -13.66 -15.78
C SER A 201 0.96 -13.66 -17.12
N SER A 202 1.36 -12.48 -17.60
CA SER A 202 2.17 -12.36 -18.84
C SER A 202 3.57 -12.93 -18.65
N SER A 203 4.16 -12.78 -17.47
CA SER A 203 5.47 -13.36 -17.17
C SER A 203 5.46 -14.88 -17.26
N ALA A 204 4.41 -15.53 -16.76
CA ALA A 204 4.22 -16.98 -16.88
C ALA A 204 3.99 -17.38 -18.34
N SER A 205 3.18 -16.64 -19.08
CA SER A 205 2.88 -16.90 -20.49
C SER A 205 4.15 -16.75 -21.37
N VAL A 206 4.97 -15.74 -21.10
CA VAL A 206 6.29 -15.58 -21.76
C VAL A 206 7.23 -16.72 -21.40
N GLY A 207 7.26 -17.16 -20.12
CA GLY A 207 8.06 -18.31 -19.70
C GLY A 207 7.67 -19.60 -20.43
N ILE A 208 6.37 -19.86 -20.60
CA ILE A 208 5.88 -21.00 -21.41
C ILE A 208 6.34 -20.86 -22.88
N LEU A 209 6.22 -19.67 -23.46
CA LEU A 209 6.68 -19.43 -24.84
C LEU A 209 8.20 -19.66 -24.98
N GLN A 210 8.99 -19.21 -24.00
CA GLN A 210 10.44 -19.45 -23.98
C GLN A 210 10.77 -20.94 -23.81
N ALA A 211 10.06 -21.65 -22.93
CA ALA A 211 10.23 -23.10 -22.79
C ALA A 211 9.93 -23.84 -24.10
N LEU A 212 8.84 -23.48 -24.78
CA LEU A 212 8.48 -24.06 -26.08
C LEU A 212 9.52 -23.69 -27.16
N ALA A 213 10.13 -22.51 -27.12
CA ALA A 213 11.15 -22.10 -28.08
C ALA A 213 12.40 -22.98 -28.04
N VAL A 214 12.71 -23.64 -26.92
CA VAL A 214 13.81 -24.60 -26.79
C VAL A 214 13.65 -25.78 -27.77
N THR A 215 12.42 -26.12 -28.18
CA THR A 215 12.18 -27.16 -29.19
C THR A 215 12.72 -26.80 -30.59
N GLY A 216 13.02 -25.52 -30.85
CA GLY A 216 13.40 -25.02 -32.15
C GLY A 216 12.27 -24.94 -33.19
N GLN A 217 11.04 -25.27 -32.82
CA GLN A 217 9.86 -25.25 -33.70
C GLN A 217 9.16 -23.88 -33.70
N VAL A 218 9.42 -23.04 -32.69
CA VAL A 218 8.83 -21.70 -32.60
C VAL A 218 9.69 -20.72 -33.38
N SER A 219 9.20 -20.20 -34.51
CA SER A 219 9.89 -19.15 -35.25
C SER A 219 9.61 -17.76 -34.68
N TYR A 220 10.47 -16.77 -34.99
CA TYR A 220 10.20 -15.38 -34.61
C TYR A 220 8.89 -14.87 -35.24
N GLY A 221 8.56 -15.34 -36.46
CA GLY A 221 7.29 -15.01 -37.12
C GLY A 221 6.04 -15.45 -36.34
N ALA A 222 6.14 -16.50 -35.54
CA ALA A 222 5.08 -16.95 -34.63
C ALA A 222 5.20 -16.31 -33.23
N ALA A 223 6.42 -16.21 -32.68
CA ALA A 223 6.64 -15.70 -31.34
C ALA A 223 6.22 -14.23 -31.17
N ILE A 224 6.55 -13.36 -32.12
CA ILE A 224 6.27 -11.92 -32.03
C ILE A 224 4.76 -11.63 -31.92
N PRO A 225 3.87 -12.16 -32.78
CA PRO A 225 2.43 -11.99 -32.63
C PRO A 225 1.88 -12.58 -31.32
N ILE A 226 2.39 -13.73 -30.87
CA ILE A 226 2.01 -14.33 -29.57
C ILE A 226 2.33 -13.36 -28.43
N ILE A 227 3.53 -12.75 -28.40
CA ILE A 227 3.94 -11.74 -27.42
C ILE A 227 2.99 -10.54 -27.42
N MET A 228 2.62 -10.04 -28.61
CA MET A 228 1.65 -8.95 -28.72
C MET A 228 0.30 -9.33 -28.07
N GLY A 229 -0.16 -10.55 -28.29
CA GLY A 229 -1.38 -11.06 -27.69
C GLY A 229 -1.27 -11.22 -26.17
N GLN A 230 -0.13 -11.68 -25.65
CA GLN A 230 0.11 -11.83 -24.21
C GLN A 230 -0.07 -10.52 -23.45
N ASN A 231 0.32 -9.39 -24.02
CA ASN A 231 0.09 -8.07 -23.42
C ASN A 231 -1.40 -7.70 -23.37
N ILE A 232 -2.20 -8.05 -24.40
CA ILE A 232 -3.66 -7.86 -24.35
C ILE A 232 -4.28 -8.74 -23.27
N GLY A 233 -3.88 -10.02 -23.17
CA GLY A 233 -4.42 -10.96 -22.20
C GLY A 233 -4.20 -10.51 -20.74
N THR A 234 -3.09 -9.82 -20.47
CA THR A 234 -2.78 -9.28 -19.14
C THR A 234 -3.81 -8.25 -18.66
N CYS A 235 -4.49 -7.56 -19.60
CA CYS A 235 -5.45 -6.51 -19.24
C CYS A 235 -6.70 -7.04 -18.52
N ILE A 236 -6.98 -8.35 -18.61
CA ILE A 236 -8.16 -8.96 -17.95
C ILE A 236 -8.15 -8.76 -16.43
N THR A 237 -6.98 -8.81 -15.80
CA THR A 237 -6.83 -8.60 -14.36
C THR A 237 -7.24 -7.21 -13.91
N ALA A 238 -6.82 -6.17 -14.67
CA ALA A 238 -7.20 -4.79 -14.41
C ALA A 238 -8.70 -4.57 -14.61
N ILE A 239 -9.28 -5.18 -15.65
CA ILE A 239 -10.73 -5.09 -15.93
C ILE A 239 -11.52 -5.75 -14.79
N LEU A 240 -11.15 -6.97 -14.39
CA LEU A 240 -11.81 -7.67 -13.29
C LEU A 240 -11.70 -6.88 -11.98
N SER A 241 -10.54 -6.30 -11.68
CA SER A 241 -10.35 -5.49 -10.49
C SER A 241 -11.16 -4.18 -10.50
N SER A 242 -11.53 -3.67 -11.66
CA SER A 242 -12.34 -2.45 -11.79
C SER A 242 -13.85 -2.66 -11.60
N VAL A 243 -14.30 -3.91 -11.51
CA VAL A 243 -15.71 -4.22 -11.23
C VAL A 243 -16.09 -3.70 -9.84
N GLY A 244 -17.18 -2.95 -9.76
CA GLY A 244 -17.62 -2.29 -8.52
C GLY A 244 -16.82 -1.01 -8.15
N ALA A 245 -15.80 -0.62 -8.92
CA ALA A 245 -15.05 0.60 -8.68
C ALA A 245 -15.75 1.85 -9.25
N ASN A 246 -15.28 3.04 -8.82
CA ASN A 246 -15.72 4.30 -9.38
C ASN A 246 -15.36 4.45 -10.88
N LYS A 247 -15.91 5.46 -11.53
CA LYS A 247 -15.72 5.71 -12.97
C LYS A 247 -14.25 5.90 -13.37
N ASN A 248 -13.46 6.59 -12.54
CA ASN A 248 -12.07 6.87 -12.84
C ASN A 248 -11.19 5.61 -12.74
N ALA A 249 -11.47 4.73 -11.80
CA ALA A 249 -10.83 3.41 -11.69
C ALA A 249 -11.18 2.50 -12.88
N LYS A 250 -12.44 2.50 -13.34
CA LYS A 250 -12.85 1.82 -14.58
C LYS A 250 -12.13 2.39 -15.81
N ARG A 251 -12.00 3.72 -15.87
CA ARG A 251 -11.22 4.39 -16.93
C ARG A 251 -9.75 3.97 -16.90
N ALA A 252 -9.13 3.85 -15.72
CA ALA A 252 -7.75 3.38 -15.59
C ALA A 252 -7.56 1.95 -16.11
N ALA A 253 -8.49 1.03 -15.80
CA ALA A 253 -8.46 -0.33 -16.35
C ALA A 253 -8.63 -0.33 -17.88
N LEU A 254 -9.51 0.51 -18.43
CA LEU A 254 -9.70 0.67 -19.87
C LEU A 254 -8.50 1.34 -20.55
N VAL A 255 -7.76 2.20 -19.86
CA VAL A 255 -6.47 2.73 -20.37
C VAL A 255 -5.52 1.58 -20.65
N HIS A 256 -5.36 0.62 -19.73
CA HIS A 256 -4.48 -0.52 -19.90
C HIS A 256 -4.88 -1.38 -21.11
N LEU A 257 -6.19 -1.67 -21.24
CA LEU A 257 -6.71 -2.40 -22.40
C LEU A 257 -6.52 -1.64 -23.69
N SER A 258 -6.91 -0.36 -23.74
CA SER A 258 -6.85 0.46 -24.95
C SER A 258 -5.40 0.67 -25.42
N PHE A 259 -4.47 0.88 -24.47
CA PHE A 259 -3.04 0.99 -24.77
C PHE A 259 -2.50 -0.27 -25.47
N ASN A 260 -2.77 -1.46 -24.89
CA ASN A 260 -2.29 -2.72 -25.47
C ASN A 260 -3.01 -3.08 -26.78
N LEU A 261 -4.31 -2.79 -26.87
CA LEU A 261 -5.09 -3.08 -28.10
C LEU A 261 -4.66 -2.20 -29.28
N ILE A 262 -4.53 -0.88 -29.06
CA ILE A 262 -4.09 0.06 -30.08
C ILE A 262 -2.63 -0.23 -30.47
N GLY A 263 -1.74 -0.43 -29.47
CA GLY A 263 -0.35 -0.78 -29.71
C GLY A 263 -0.22 -2.07 -30.55
N THR A 264 -0.96 -3.11 -30.17
CA THR A 264 -0.99 -4.36 -30.95
C THR A 264 -1.52 -4.16 -32.37
N ALA A 265 -2.62 -3.43 -32.53
CA ALA A 265 -3.19 -3.20 -33.87
C ALA A 265 -2.20 -2.49 -34.81
N VAL A 266 -1.53 -1.44 -34.30
CA VAL A 266 -0.55 -0.67 -35.11
C VAL A 266 0.68 -1.52 -35.42
N TRP A 267 1.31 -2.14 -34.38
CA TRP A 267 2.55 -2.89 -34.60
C TRP A 267 2.32 -4.22 -35.30
N LEU A 268 1.14 -4.84 -35.17
CA LEU A 268 0.76 -6.00 -36.00
C LEU A 268 0.63 -5.63 -37.46
N ALA A 269 0.01 -4.48 -37.77
CA ALA A 269 -0.07 -3.98 -39.14
C ALA A 269 1.34 -3.72 -39.74
N VAL A 270 2.22 -3.07 -38.95
CA VAL A 270 3.63 -2.87 -39.35
C VAL A 270 4.35 -4.20 -39.54
N PHE A 271 4.18 -5.15 -38.63
CA PHE A 271 4.76 -6.49 -38.73
C PHE A 271 4.30 -7.21 -39.99
N CYS A 272 3.01 -7.19 -40.30
CA CYS A 272 2.46 -7.79 -41.52
C CYS A 272 3.03 -7.12 -42.80
N LEU A 273 3.16 -5.79 -42.80
CA LEU A 273 3.72 -5.02 -43.88
C LEU A 273 5.20 -5.35 -44.13
N VAL A 274 6.00 -5.36 -43.04
CA VAL A 274 7.43 -5.72 -43.09
C VAL A 274 7.60 -7.15 -43.60
N ARG A 275 6.78 -8.07 -43.10
CA ARG A 275 6.80 -9.47 -43.57
C ARG A 275 6.44 -9.59 -45.05
N ALA A 276 5.43 -8.84 -45.55
CA ALA A 276 4.96 -8.90 -46.93
C ALA A 276 5.93 -8.25 -47.92
N ILE A 277 6.63 -7.17 -47.51
CA ILE A 277 7.51 -6.40 -48.41
C ILE A 277 8.96 -6.88 -48.34
N LEU A 278 9.49 -7.04 -47.12
CA LEU A 278 10.92 -7.29 -46.91
C LEU A 278 11.27 -8.77 -46.78
N HIS A 279 10.29 -9.64 -46.50
CA HIS A 279 10.48 -11.10 -46.26
C HIS A 279 11.73 -11.41 -45.41
N PRO A 280 11.88 -10.85 -44.19
CA PRO A 280 13.11 -11.03 -43.44
C PRO A 280 13.31 -12.49 -43.06
N VAL A 281 14.46 -13.07 -43.44
CA VAL A 281 14.83 -14.47 -43.12
C VAL A 281 14.77 -14.76 -41.62
N LEU A 282 15.03 -13.74 -40.81
CA LEU A 282 14.95 -13.82 -39.34
C LEU A 282 13.57 -14.30 -38.85
N LEU A 283 12.47 -13.96 -39.54
CA LEU A 283 11.13 -14.35 -39.10
C LEU A 283 10.89 -15.86 -39.24
N ASP A 284 11.58 -16.53 -40.14
CA ASP A 284 11.50 -17.99 -40.27
C ASP A 284 12.51 -18.74 -39.39
N ALA A 285 13.50 -18.03 -38.83
CA ALA A 285 14.48 -18.60 -37.92
C ALA A 285 13.85 -18.99 -36.58
N PRO A 286 14.36 -20.07 -35.93
CA PRO A 286 13.95 -20.45 -34.58
C PRO A 286 14.19 -19.32 -33.58
N ALA A 287 13.17 -19.00 -32.77
CA ALA A 287 13.27 -17.98 -31.75
C ALA A 287 14.12 -18.49 -30.57
N SER A 288 15.12 -17.70 -30.20
CA SER A 288 15.89 -17.94 -28.98
C SER A 288 15.21 -17.31 -27.76
N LEU A 289 15.53 -17.79 -26.56
CA LEU A 289 15.02 -17.22 -25.31
C LEU A 289 15.37 -15.74 -25.19
N LEU A 290 16.62 -15.37 -25.53
CA LEU A 290 17.08 -13.98 -25.58
C LEU A 290 16.30 -13.18 -26.63
N GLY A 291 16.11 -13.74 -27.83
CA GLY A 291 15.35 -13.08 -28.89
C GLY A 291 13.91 -12.80 -28.51
N ILE A 292 13.26 -13.69 -27.75
CA ILE A 292 11.91 -13.48 -27.20
C ILE A 292 11.93 -12.32 -26.20
N ALA A 293 12.93 -12.25 -25.30
CA ALA A 293 13.05 -11.15 -24.34
C ALA A 293 13.27 -9.80 -25.04
N VAL A 294 14.12 -9.78 -26.08
CA VAL A 294 14.35 -8.58 -26.93
C VAL A 294 13.06 -8.18 -27.64
N ALA A 295 12.35 -9.11 -28.28
CA ALA A 295 11.09 -8.83 -28.97
C ALA A 295 10.03 -8.30 -28.01
N HIS A 296 9.93 -8.86 -26.80
CA HIS A 296 9.00 -8.41 -25.76
C HIS A 296 9.33 -6.98 -25.31
N SER A 297 10.61 -6.67 -25.07
CA SER A 297 11.05 -5.33 -24.69
C SER A 297 10.83 -4.33 -25.83
N ALA A 298 11.22 -4.70 -27.07
CA ALA A 298 11.04 -3.84 -28.24
C ALA A 298 9.56 -3.49 -28.43
N PHE A 299 8.67 -4.47 -28.36
CA PHE A 299 7.22 -4.23 -28.48
C PHE A 299 6.70 -3.25 -27.42
N ASN A 300 7.01 -3.47 -26.14
CA ASN A 300 6.51 -2.60 -25.06
C ASN A 300 7.10 -1.19 -25.11
N VAL A 301 8.39 -1.06 -25.44
CA VAL A 301 9.04 0.25 -25.62
C VAL A 301 8.43 0.98 -26.82
N LEU A 302 8.26 0.31 -27.96
CA LEU A 302 7.66 0.90 -29.17
C LEU A 302 6.20 1.30 -28.94
N CYS A 303 5.39 0.50 -28.24
CA CYS A 303 4.03 0.87 -27.84
C CYS A 303 4.04 2.11 -26.94
N THR A 304 4.95 2.18 -25.99
CA THR A 304 5.06 3.33 -25.08
C THR A 304 5.49 4.59 -25.84
N LEU A 305 6.49 4.50 -26.71
CA LEU A 305 6.94 5.63 -27.55
C LEU A 305 5.81 6.14 -28.46
N LEU A 306 5.00 5.25 -29.01
CA LEU A 306 3.83 5.59 -29.82
C LEU A 306 2.77 6.30 -29.00
N MET A 307 2.44 5.78 -27.82
CA MET A 307 1.28 6.20 -27.04
C MET A 307 1.58 7.34 -26.05
N LEU A 308 2.84 7.55 -25.67
CA LEU A 308 3.22 8.61 -24.71
C LEU A 308 2.85 10.02 -25.18
N PRO A 309 3.10 10.43 -26.44
CA PRO A 309 2.61 11.71 -26.95
C PRO A 309 1.08 11.74 -27.07
N LEU A 310 0.44 10.59 -27.29
CA LEU A 310 -1.00 10.43 -27.47
C LEU A 310 -1.75 10.18 -26.14
N ALA A 311 -1.10 10.29 -24.99
CA ALA A 311 -1.70 10.03 -23.66
C ALA A 311 -2.99 10.83 -23.43
N GLY A 312 -3.04 12.12 -23.85
CA GLY A 312 -4.26 12.94 -23.74
C GLY A 312 -5.40 12.49 -24.67
N MET A 313 -5.08 11.85 -25.81
CA MET A 313 -6.09 11.24 -26.69
C MET A 313 -6.64 9.96 -26.06
N LEU A 314 -5.76 9.15 -25.45
CA LEU A 314 -6.15 7.95 -24.71
C LEU A 314 -7.06 8.29 -23.51
N GLU A 315 -6.74 9.34 -22.76
CA GLU A 315 -7.58 9.88 -21.68
C GLU A 315 -8.98 10.25 -22.20
N LYS A 316 -9.04 11.04 -23.29
CA LYS A 316 -10.32 11.42 -23.93
C LYS A 316 -11.12 10.20 -24.41
N LEU A 317 -10.44 9.18 -24.96
CA LEU A 317 -11.07 7.95 -25.42
C LEU A 317 -11.77 7.23 -24.25
N VAL A 318 -11.06 6.97 -23.15
CA VAL A 318 -11.64 6.24 -22.01
C VAL A 318 -12.71 7.06 -21.28
N CYS A 319 -12.61 8.39 -21.25
CA CYS A 319 -13.66 9.27 -20.73
C CYS A 319 -14.94 9.23 -21.60
N ARG A 320 -14.82 9.00 -22.91
CA ARG A 320 -15.98 8.78 -23.79
C ARG A 320 -16.62 7.40 -23.60
N LEU A 321 -15.78 6.37 -23.36
CA LEU A 321 -16.26 5.00 -23.11
C LEU A 321 -16.97 4.87 -21.75
N VAL A 322 -16.47 5.60 -20.75
CA VAL A 322 -17.08 5.68 -19.42
C VAL A 322 -17.41 7.15 -19.13
N PRO A 323 -18.59 7.63 -19.47
CA PRO A 323 -18.98 9.04 -19.27
C PRO A 323 -19.13 9.37 -17.78
N ASP A 324 -19.15 10.68 -17.49
CA ASP A 324 -19.35 11.15 -16.11
C ASP A 324 -20.75 10.81 -15.60
N ALA A 325 -20.83 10.31 -14.35
CA ALA A 325 -22.10 10.07 -13.70
C ALA A 325 -22.82 11.39 -13.37
N LYS A 326 -24.15 11.37 -13.36
CA LYS A 326 -24.98 12.53 -13.00
C LYS A 326 -24.96 12.86 -11.50
N LYS A 327 -24.52 11.93 -10.65
CA LYS A 327 -24.37 12.10 -9.19
C LYS A 327 -22.89 12.03 -8.82
N PRO A 328 -22.42 12.81 -7.84
CA PRO A 328 -21.08 12.64 -7.30
C PRO A 328 -20.93 11.20 -6.75
N GLU A 329 -19.86 10.52 -7.13
CA GLU A 329 -19.49 9.23 -6.56
C GLU A 329 -18.69 9.48 -5.29
N THR A 330 -19.01 8.76 -4.22
CA THR A 330 -18.23 8.77 -2.97
C THR A 330 -16.89 8.10 -3.23
N GLU A 331 -15.82 8.80 -2.97
CA GLU A 331 -14.48 8.21 -3.01
C GLU A 331 -14.33 7.24 -1.82
N THR A 332 -13.86 6.04 -2.08
CA THR A 332 -13.63 5.04 -1.02
C THR A 332 -12.25 5.32 -0.42
N GLU A 333 -12.20 5.77 0.82
CA GLU A 333 -10.95 6.15 1.49
C GLU A 333 -9.98 4.97 1.64
N LEU A 334 -10.51 3.76 1.95
CA LEU A 334 -9.75 2.51 2.09
C LEU A 334 -10.19 1.50 1.05
N ASP A 335 -9.44 1.37 -0.03
CA ASP A 335 -9.74 0.43 -1.11
C ASP A 335 -9.10 -0.94 -0.86
N LYS A 336 -9.91 -2.00 -0.84
CA LYS A 336 -9.45 -3.39 -0.65
C LYS A 336 -8.47 -3.88 -1.73
N ARG A 337 -8.40 -3.23 -2.89
CA ARG A 337 -7.43 -3.54 -3.95
C ARG A 337 -6.01 -3.21 -3.53
N LEU A 338 -5.82 -2.23 -2.63
CA LEU A 338 -4.53 -1.87 -2.07
C LEU A 338 -3.95 -2.97 -1.18
N LEU A 339 -4.79 -3.87 -0.64
CA LEU A 339 -4.35 -5.05 0.11
C LEU A 339 -3.51 -6.03 -0.73
N ALA A 340 -3.55 -5.92 -2.06
CA ALA A 340 -2.62 -6.63 -2.94
C ALA A 340 -1.17 -6.13 -2.80
N THR A 341 -0.97 -4.92 -2.26
CA THR A 341 0.34 -4.31 -2.00
C THR A 341 0.37 -3.78 -0.57
N PRO A 342 0.59 -4.66 0.43
CA PRO A 342 0.44 -4.34 1.85
C PRO A 342 1.17 -3.09 2.35
N PRO A 343 2.44 -2.79 1.94
CA PRO A 343 3.11 -1.58 2.40
C PRO A 343 2.40 -0.28 2.01
N ILE A 344 1.68 -0.30 0.87
CA ILE A 344 0.93 0.85 0.37
C ILE A 344 -0.41 0.97 1.09
N ALA A 345 -1.09 -0.16 1.29
CA ALA A 345 -2.30 -0.23 2.09
C ALA A 345 -2.07 0.35 3.49
N LEU A 346 -0.94 -0.02 4.14
CA LEU A 346 -0.56 0.49 5.45
C LEU A 346 -0.26 2.00 5.43
N ALA A 347 0.42 2.50 4.40
CA ALA A 347 0.65 3.94 4.24
C ALA A 347 -0.68 4.71 4.14
N ARG A 348 -1.66 4.15 3.39
CA ARG A 348 -3.00 4.76 3.31
C ARG A 348 -3.75 4.71 4.65
N CYS A 349 -3.66 3.61 5.40
CA CYS A 349 -4.23 3.56 6.74
C CYS A 349 -3.66 4.68 7.63
N ARG A 350 -2.35 4.94 7.56
CA ARG A 350 -1.71 6.02 8.33
C ARG A 350 -2.24 7.41 7.95
N GLU A 351 -2.45 7.67 6.65
CA GLU A 351 -3.04 8.94 6.18
C GLU A 351 -4.47 9.11 6.70
N VAL A 352 -5.32 8.09 6.55
CA VAL A 352 -6.71 8.12 7.02
C VAL A 352 -6.77 8.22 8.56
N THR A 353 -5.85 7.58 9.29
CA THR A 353 -5.74 7.75 10.74
C THR A 353 -5.34 9.19 11.11
N ALA A 354 -4.51 9.87 10.29
CA ALA A 354 -4.20 11.28 10.51
C ALA A 354 -5.43 12.17 10.28
N ASP A 355 -6.26 11.88 9.27
CA ASP A 355 -7.53 12.59 9.06
C ASP A 355 -8.52 12.37 10.22
N MET A 356 -8.60 11.15 10.76
CA MET A 356 -9.33 10.81 11.98
C MET A 356 -8.83 11.61 13.17
N ALA A 357 -7.51 11.66 13.38
CA ALA A 357 -6.88 12.40 14.47
C ALA A 357 -7.25 13.89 14.45
N VAL A 358 -7.19 14.51 13.25
CA VAL A 358 -7.58 15.92 13.08
C VAL A 358 -9.07 16.12 13.42
N CYS A 359 -9.94 15.17 13.04
CA CYS A 359 -11.37 15.21 13.34
C CYS A 359 -11.62 15.13 14.84
N ALA A 360 -11.06 14.13 15.52
CA ALA A 360 -11.23 13.89 16.96
C ALA A 360 -10.70 15.04 17.82
N VAL A 361 -9.47 15.48 17.55
CA VAL A 361 -8.86 16.62 18.27
C VAL A 361 -9.64 17.92 17.99
N GLY A 362 -10.12 18.13 16.77
CA GLY A 362 -10.97 19.25 16.41
C GLY A 362 -12.29 19.26 17.19
N ALA A 363 -12.95 18.09 17.27
CA ALA A 363 -14.20 17.93 18.04
C ALA A 363 -14.00 18.27 19.52
N LEU A 364 -12.91 17.77 20.12
CA LEU A 364 -12.64 18.05 21.53
C LEU A 364 -12.29 19.52 21.78
N LYS A 365 -11.54 20.18 20.89
CA LYS A 365 -11.26 21.63 21.00
C LYS A 365 -12.55 22.48 20.89
N ASP A 366 -13.44 22.10 19.97
CA ASP A 366 -14.77 22.73 19.88
C ASP A 366 -15.57 22.46 21.19
N ALA A 367 -15.46 21.25 21.77
CA ALA A 367 -16.12 20.92 23.05
C ALA A 367 -15.52 21.66 24.27
N LEU A 368 -14.23 21.94 24.30
CA LEU A 368 -13.64 22.83 25.31
C LEU A 368 -14.20 24.27 25.23
N ALA A 369 -14.44 24.76 24.03
CA ALA A 369 -15.00 26.11 23.81
C ALA A 369 -16.48 26.18 24.24
N ILE A 370 -17.28 25.13 24.00
CA ILE A 370 -18.71 25.09 24.32
C ILE A 370 -18.98 25.15 25.84
N LEU A 371 -18.02 24.77 26.69
CA LEU A 371 -18.12 24.90 28.14
C LEU A 371 -18.26 26.35 28.61
N SER A 372 -17.80 27.32 27.80
CA SER A 372 -17.89 28.73 28.10
C SER A 372 -19.03 29.44 27.36
N ASP A 373 -19.44 28.93 26.20
CA ASP A 373 -20.46 29.56 25.35
C ASP A 373 -21.23 28.44 24.60
N TYR A 374 -22.23 27.89 25.29
CA TYR A 374 -23.03 26.80 24.75
C TYR A 374 -23.96 27.28 23.64
N THR A 375 -23.92 26.60 22.50
CA THR A 375 -24.93 26.74 21.42
C THR A 375 -25.34 25.38 20.89
N PRO A 376 -26.65 25.14 20.63
CA PRO A 376 -27.13 23.85 20.07
C PRO A 376 -26.46 23.48 18.74
N GLU A 377 -26.16 24.47 17.91
CA GLU A 377 -25.49 24.26 16.61
C GLU A 377 -24.05 23.76 16.78
N ALA A 378 -23.32 24.25 17.79
CA ALA A 378 -21.99 23.76 18.11
C ALA A 378 -22.05 22.33 18.67
N ALA A 379 -23.02 22.04 19.53
CA ALA A 379 -23.24 20.72 20.08
C ALA A 379 -23.51 19.68 18.98
N GLU A 380 -24.40 19.99 18.02
CA GLU A 380 -24.70 19.11 16.90
C GLU A 380 -23.49 18.90 15.98
N LYS A 381 -22.68 19.94 15.74
CA LYS A 381 -21.42 19.85 14.98
C LYS A 381 -20.42 18.89 15.64
N ILE A 382 -20.30 18.92 16.97
CA ILE A 382 -19.39 18.05 17.72
C ILE A 382 -19.88 16.61 17.64
N ARG A 383 -21.17 16.34 17.84
CA ARG A 383 -21.75 15.00 17.68
C ARG A 383 -21.57 14.45 16.26
N ALA A 384 -21.76 15.29 15.23
CA ALA A 384 -21.49 14.87 13.85
C ALA A 384 -19.99 14.57 13.57
N ALA A 385 -19.09 15.22 14.29
CA ALA A 385 -17.66 14.95 14.19
C ALA A 385 -17.29 13.63 14.90
N GLU A 386 -17.93 13.32 16.03
CA GLU A 386 -17.78 12.04 16.71
C GLU A 386 -18.31 10.90 15.85
N GLU A 387 -19.53 10.96 15.30
CA GLU A 387 -20.07 9.94 14.39
C GLU A 387 -19.14 9.69 13.19
N LYS A 388 -18.47 10.74 12.70
CA LYS A 388 -17.46 10.62 11.65
C LYS A 388 -16.20 9.91 12.14
N THR A 389 -15.78 10.15 13.38
CA THR A 389 -14.59 9.52 13.99
C THR A 389 -14.84 8.04 14.24
N ASP A 390 -16.01 7.68 14.75
CA ASP A 390 -16.47 6.29 14.93
C ASP A 390 -16.47 5.53 13.58
N HIS A 391 -16.99 6.17 12.53
CA HIS A 391 -16.95 5.60 11.19
C HIS A 391 -15.52 5.35 10.67
N TYR A 392 -14.57 6.24 10.98
CA TYR A 392 -13.15 6.03 10.67
C TYR A 392 -12.56 4.85 11.44
N GLU A 393 -12.89 4.70 12.73
CA GLU A 393 -12.43 3.60 13.59
C GLU A 393 -12.88 2.26 13.01
N ASP A 394 -14.17 2.08 12.73
CA ASP A 394 -14.74 0.87 12.15
C ASP A 394 -14.08 0.48 10.82
N GLN A 395 -13.91 1.45 9.92
CA GLN A 395 -13.29 1.20 8.62
C GLN A 395 -11.81 0.82 8.74
N LEU A 396 -11.04 1.60 9.53
CA LEU A 396 -9.62 1.36 9.75
C LEU A 396 -9.38 0.05 10.50
N GLY A 397 -10.18 -0.23 11.54
CA GLY A 397 -10.10 -1.45 12.33
C GLY A 397 -10.27 -2.69 11.45
N THR A 398 -11.37 -2.73 10.68
CA THR A 398 -11.64 -3.83 9.74
C THR A 398 -10.53 -3.97 8.69
N TYR A 399 -10.09 -2.87 8.12
CA TYR A 399 -9.07 -2.88 7.06
C TYR A 399 -7.69 -3.30 7.56
N LEU A 400 -7.26 -2.83 8.74
CA LEU A 400 -5.99 -3.20 9.37
C LEU A 400 -5.96 -4.68 9.78
N VAL A 401 -7.10 -5.25 10.20
CA VAL A 401 -7.23 -6.69 10.47
C VAL A 401 -7.09 -7.49 9.19
N GLU A 402 -7.76 -7.10 8.09
CA GLU A 402 -7.62 -7.74 6.78
C GLU A 402 -6.18 -7.63 6.26
N LEU A 403 -5.51 -6.49 6.47
CA LEU A 403 -4.12 -6.26 6.11
C LEU A 403 -3.16 -7.17 6.90
N SER A 404 -3.38 -7.31 8.20
CA SER A 404 -2.57 -8.16 9.09
C SER A 404 -2.65 -9.65 8.73
N ALA A 405 -3.73 -10.08 8.09
CA ALA A 405 -3.87 -11.44 7.57
C ALA A 405 -3.05 -11.70 6.29
N LYS A 406 -2.46 -10.66 5.68
CA LYS A 406 -1.57 -10.78 4.51
C LYS A 406 -0.13 -11.07 4.95
N GLN A 407 0.69 -11.51 3.99
CA GLN A 407 2.13 -11.68 4.22
C GLN A 407 2.82 -10.29 4.20
N ILE A 408 2.91 -9.66 5.35
CA ILE A 408 3.55 -8.36 5.56
C ILE A 408 4.92 -8.51 6.23
N SER A 409 5.76 -7.49 6.14
CA SER A 409 7.04 -7.46 6.85
C SER A 409 6.81 -7.35 8.37
N SER A 410 7.80 -7.75 9.18
CA SER A 410 7.72 -7.56 10.63
C SER A 410 7.59 -6.08 11.01
N GLU A 411 8.27 -5.18 10.27
CA GLU A 411 8.17 -3.72 10.48
C GLU A 411 6.74 -3.23 10.20
N ASP A 412 6.13 -3.65 9.06
CA ASP A 412 4.75 -3.28 8.71
C ASP A 412 3.71 -3.90 9.67
N SER A 413 3.96 -5.11 10.17
CA SER A 413 3.09 -5.75 11.16
C SER A 413 3.07 -4.99 12.49
N HIS A 414 4.22 -4.48 12.91
CA HIS A 414 4.32 -3.65 14.11
C HIS A 414 3.59 -2.31 13.93
N GLU A 415 3.78 -1.66 12.77
CA GLU A 415 3.07 -0.41 12.47
C GLU A 415 1.55 -0.61 12.41
N ALA A 416 1.06 -1.69 11.78
CA ALA A 416 -0.36 -2.02 11.72
C ALA A 416 -0.96 -2.25 13.13
N ALA A 417 -0.25 -2.98 14.00
CA ALA A 417 -0.69 -3.23 15.37
C ALA A 417 -0.77 -1.94 16.20
N LYS A 418 0.14 -1.00 15.98
CA LYS A 418 0.14 0.30 16.66
C LYS A 418 -0.95 1.22 16.15
N LEU A 419 -1.20 1.25 14.83
CA LEU A 419 -2.33 1.99 14.28
C LEU A 419 -3.65 1.48 14.85
N LEU A 420 -3.84 0.14 14.97
CA LEU A 420 -5.03 -0.45 15.60
C LEU A 420 -5.25 0.03 17.05
N LYS A 421 -4.17 0.34 17.78
CA LYS A 421 -4.30 0.90 19.12
C LYS A 421 -4.64 2.39 19.07
N VAL A 422 -3.93 3.15 18.25
CA VAL A 422 -4.06 4.61 18.18
C VAL A 422 -5.44 5.04 17.68
N ILE A 423 -6.08 4.29 16.76
CA ILE A 423 -7.46 4.60 16.34
C ILE A 423 -8.43 4.56 17.50
N GLY A 424 -8.32 3.58 18.41
CA GLY A 424 -9.15 3.54 19.61
C GLY A 424 -8.86 4.68 20.60
N ASP A 425 -7.61 5.18 20.70
CA ASP A 425 -7.32 6.35 21.53
C ASP A 425 -7.94 7.64 20.93
N PHE A 426 -7.95 7.81 19.59
CA PHE A 426 -8.62 8.96 18.95
C PHE A 426 -10.14 8.87 19.03
N GLU A 427 -10.72 7.68 18.91
CA GLU A 427 -12.17 7.47 19.11
C GLU A 427 -12.55 7.89 20.53
N ARG A 428 -11.81 7.46 21.56
CA ARG A 428 -12.05 7.85 22.96
C ARG A 428 -11.94 9.35 23.19
N ILE A 429 -10.99 10.04 22.56
CA ILE A 429 -10.91 11.50 22.61
C ILE A 429 -12.18 12.13 22.04
N SER A 430 -12.72 11.58 20.97
CA SER A 430 -13.97 12.07 20.36
C SER A 430 -15.20 11.78 21.22
N ASP A 431 -15.28 10.61 21.86
CA ASP A 431 -16.32 10.26 22.84
C ASP A 431 -16.35 11.27 24.00
N HIS A 432 -15.17 11.59 24.55
CA HIS A 432 -15.08 12.60 25.61
C HIS A 432 -15.50 13.99 25.17
N ALA A 433 -15.38 14.33 23.87
CA ALA A 433 -15.94 15.58 23.36
C ALA A 433 -17.48 15.63 23.49
N VAL A 434 -18.16 14.51 23.24
CA VAL A 434 -19.61 14.40 23.43
C VAL A 434 -19.98 14.45 24.91
N ASN A 435 -19.21 13.80 25.81
CA ASN A 435 -19.42 13.90 27.26
C ASN A 435 -19.32 15.35 27.77
N LEU A 436 -18.37 16.13 27.24
CA LEU A 436 -18.26 17.57 27.56
C LEU A 436 -19.45 18.37 27.05
N VAL A 437 -20.00 18.00 25.88
CA VAL A 437 -21.25 18.61 25.36
C VAL A 437 -22.40 18.31 26.29
N GLU A 438 -22.58 17.06 26.73
CA GLU A 438 -23.65 16.65 27.66
C GLU A 438 -23.53 17.39 28.99
N SER A 439 -22.31 17.57 29.51
CA SER A 439 -22.05 18.37 30.71
C SER A 439 -22.43 19.85 30.50
N ALA A 440 -22.13 20.42 29.33
CA ALA A 440 -22.52 21.82 29.00
C ALA A 440 -24.04 21.97 28.86
N GLU A 441 -24.71 21.00 28.23
CA GLU A 441 -26.17 20.95 28.12
C GLU A 441 -26.83 20.89 29.49
N GLU A 442 -26.33 20.04 30.40
CA GLU A 442 -26.87 19.91 31.75
C GLU A 442 -26.73 21.21 32.55
N LEU A 443 -25.58 21.91 32.40
CA LEU A 443 -25.38 23.22 33.03
C LEU A 443 -26.39 24.27 32.53
N GLU A 444 -26.65 24.29 31.22
CA GLU A 444 -27.56 25.24 30.58
C GLU A 444 -29.04 24.92 30.91
N GLU A 445 -29.47 23.66 30.70
CA GLU A 445 -30.87 23.23 30.92
C GLU A 445 -31.31 23.40 32.36
N LYS A 446 -30.43 23.06 33.33
CA LYS A 446 -30.70 23.19 34.76
C LYS A 446 -30.37 24.57 35.30
N CYS A 447 -29.92 25.52 34.46
CA CYS A 447 -29.45 26.85 34.87
C CYS A 447 -28.42 26.80 36.00
N LEU A 448 -27.52 25.79 36.03
CA LEU A 448 -26.48 25.64 37.00
C LEU A 448 -25.33 26.61 36.73
N LYS A 449 -24.79 27.21 37.79
CA LYS A 449 -23.65 28.11 37.68
C LYS A 449 -22.48 27.59 38.52
N LEU A 450 -21.36 27.53 37.90
CA LEU A 450 -20.09 27.30 38.59
C LEU A 450 -19.73 28.53 39.41
N SER A 451 -19.03 28.35 40.50
CA SER A 451 -18.48 29.47 41.26
C SER A 451 -17.36 30.17 40.48
N LYS A 452 -17.17 31.49 40.68
CA LYS A 452 -16.09 32.23 39.99
C LYS A 452 -14.67 31.62 40.16
N PRO A 453 -14.30 31.07 41.33
CA PRO A 453 -13.07 30.31 41.47
C PRO A 453 -13.05 29.05 40.55
N ALA A 454 -14.16 28.28 40.52
CA ALA A 454 -14.26 27.08 39.70
C ALA A 454 -14.15 27.41 38.21
N GLU A 455 -14.76 28.50 37.74
CA GLU A 455 -14.63 28.95 36.33
C GLU A 455 -13.15 29.23 35.96
N LYS A 456 -12.39 29.90 36.84
CA LYS A 456 -10.96 30.15 36.66
C LYS A 456 -10.12 28.88 36.66
N GLU A 457 -10.44 27.96 37.56
CA GLU A 457 -9.79 26.66 37.66
C GLU A 457 -10.03 25.83 36.40
N LEU A 458 -11.28 25.79 35.93
CA LEU A 458 -11.64 25.10 34.68
C LEU A 458 -10.89 25.70 33.49
N ALA A 459 -10.78 27.02 33.41
CA ALA A 459 -10.04 27.69 32.31
C ALA A 459 -8.55 27.31 32.31
N VAL A 460 -7.92 27.09 33.48
CA VAL A 460 -6.53 26.61 33.54
C VAL A 460 -6.43 25.16 33.06
N LEU A 461 -7.35 24.29 33.50
CA LEU A 461 -7.34 22.88 33.12
C LEU A 461 -7.62 22.71 31.63
N THR A 462 -8.62 23.39 31.08
CA THR A 462 -8.94 23.34 29.65
C THR A 462 -7.80 23.86 28.78
N ALA A 463 -7.07 24.89 29.22
CA ALA A 463 -5.87 25.37 28.53
C ALA A 463 -4.73 24.34 28.51
N ALA A 464 -4.54 23.58 29.60
CA ALA A 464 -3.56 22.51 29.65
C ALA A 464 -3.96 21.34 28.73
N VAL A 465 -5.25 20.99 28.70
CA VAL A 465 -5.78 19.95 27.80
C VAL A 465 -5.70 20.37 26.33
N ASP A 466 -5.97 21.62 26.00
CA ASP A 466 -5.80 22.11 24.62
C ASP A 466 -4.34 22.00 24.14
N GLU A 467 -3.37 22.32 25.03
CA GLU A 467 -1.95 22.18 24.68
C GLU A 467 -1.54 20.72 24.48
N ILE A 468 -1.95 19.78 25.35
CA ILE A 468 -1.59 18.36 25.22
C ILE A 468 -2.20 17.74 23.97
N LEU A 469 -3.43 18.14 23.59
CA LEU A 469 -4.06 17.74 22.33
C LEU A 469 -3.26 18.21 21.12
N GLY A 470 -2.80 19.46 21.12
CA GLY A 470 -1.96 20.02 20.07
C GLY A 470 -0.63 19.28 19.93
N LEU A 471 0.03 18.99 21.06
CA LEU A 471 1.28 18.23 21.09
C LEU A 471 1.10 16.79 20.59
N SER A 472 0.05 16.10 21.03
CA SER A 472 -0.26 14.73 20.62
C SER A 472 -0.59 14.65 19.14
N LEU A 473 -1.38 15.59 18.61
CA LEU A 473 -1.70 15.66 17.18
C LEU A 473 -0.44 15.88 16.34
N THR A 474 0.40 16.85 16.69
CA THR A 474 1.67 17.14 15.99
C THR A 474 2.62 15.95 16.06
N ALA A 475 2.73 15.31 17.23
CA ALA A 475 3.54 14.11 17.39
C ALA A 475 3.13 13.00 16.41
N PHE A 476 1.82 12.79 16.23
CA PHE A 476 1.31 11.73 15.37
C PHE A 476 1.35 12.11 13.88
N THR A 477 0.85 13.28 13.48
CA THR A 477 0.75 13.68 12.07
C THR A 477 2.12 13.93 11.44
N ASP A 478 3.01 14.62 12.17
CA ASP A 478 4.32 15.03 11.67
C ASP A 478 5.43 14.04 12.05
N ASN A 479 5.07 13.01 12.85
CA ASN A 479 6.02 12.07 13.46
C ASN A 479 7.11 12.79 14.27
N ASP A 480 6.69 13.83 15.01
CA ASP A 480 7.59 14.69 15.79
C ASP A 480 7.83 14.11 17.18
N LEU A 481 9.01 13.52 17.36
CA LEU A 481 9.44 12.95 18.64
C LEU A 481 9.67 14.02 19.72
N SER A 482 9.94 15.26 19.31
CA SER A 482 10.13 16.36 20.26
C SER A 482 8.80 16.76 20.89
N ALA A 483 7.74 16.81 20.09
CA ALA A 483 6.38 17.02 20.58
C ALA A 483 5.93 15.86 21.46
N ALA A 484 6.18 14.61 21.04
CA ALA A 484 5.84 13.40 21.81
C ALA A 484 6.49 13.40 23.21
N ALA A 485 7.75 13.85 23.32
CA ALA A 485 8.47 13.89 24.58
C ALA A 485 7.90 14.91 25.60
N LEU A 486 7.12 15.90 25.13
CA LEU A 486 6.50 16.91 26.00
C LEU A 486 5.12 16.49 26.52
N VAL A 487 4.49 15.49 25.92
CA VAL A 487 3.13 15.03 26.29
C VAL A 487 3.10 14.45 27.70
N GLU A 488 3.97 13.49 28.01
CA GLU A 488 3.99 12.80 29.31
C GLU A 488 4.25 13.75 30.49
N PRO A 489 5.21 14.74 30.43
CA PRO A 489 5.35 15.72 31.50
C PRO A 489 4.11 16.59 31.72
N LEU A 490 3.37 16.92 30.63
CA LEU A 490 2.15 17.71 30.73
C LEU A 490 0.97 16.89 31.29
N GLU A 491 0.85 15.62 30.89
CA GLU A 491 -0.13 14.69 31.44
C GLU A 491 -0.02 14.59 32.97
N GLN A 492 1.19 14.39 33.50
CA GLN A 492 1.38 14.35 34.97
C GLN A 492 0.93 15.65 35.66
N VAL A 493 1.12 16.79 35.04
CA VAL A 493 0.66 18.08 35.57
C VAL A 493 -0.86 18.19 35.50
N ILE A 494 -1.52 17.65 34.47
CA ILE A 494 -2.98 17.62 34.34
C ILE A 494 -3.59 16.70 35.43
N ASP A 495 -2.99 15.54 35.68
CA ASP A 495 -3.44 14.64 36.77
C ASP A 495 -3.30 15.30 38.15
N GLU A 496 -2.17 15.97 38.43
CA GLU A 496 -1.99 16.76 39.66
C GLU A 496 -3.03 17.89 39.78
N LEU A 497 -3.33 18.59 38.69
CA LEU A 497 -4.36 19.63 38.62
C LEU A 497 -5.74 19.05 38.96
N LYS A 498 -6.14 17.94 38.37
CA LYS A 498 -7.41 17.26 38.64
C LYS A 498 -7.59 16.99 40.14
N GLU A 499 -6.60 16.38 40.79
CA GLU A 499 -6.69 16.06 42.20
C GLU A 499 -6.75 17.33 43.07
N LYS A 500 -6.02 18.37 42.71
CA LYS A 500 -6.07 19.67 43.40
C LYS A 500 -7.45 20.31 43.24
N LEU A 501 -7.98 20.40 42.02
CA LEU A 501 -9.26 21.01 41.73
C LEU A 501 -10.43 20.24 42.39
N ARG A 502 -10.33 18.89 42.42
CA ARG A 502 -11.27 18.05 43.16
C ARG A 502 -11.28 18.39 44.66
N THR A 503 -10.11 18.57 45.26
CA THR A 503 -9.98 18.95 46.67
C THR A 503 -10.59 20.34 46.92
N HIS A 504 -10.29 21.33 46.10
CA HIS A 504 -10.88 22.67 46.20
C HIS A 504 -12.42 22.63 46.07
N HIS A 505 -12.93 21.81 45.16
CA HIS A 505 -14.37 21.66 45.03
C HIS A 505 -15.05 21.08 46.28
N ILE A 506 -14.44 20.05 46.91
CA ILE A 506 -14.96 19.46 48.15
C ILE A 506 -15.00 20.54 49.27
N LEU A 507 -13.95 21.37 49.38
CA LEU A 507 -13.92 22.47 50.35
C LEU A 507 -15.03 23.50 50.09
N ARG A 508 -15.27 23.90 48.85
CA ARG A 508 -16.36 24.81 48.47
C ARG A 508 -17.75 24.24 48.78
N MET A 509 -17.93 22.92 48.55
CA MET A 509 -19.18 22.23 48.96
C MET A 509 -19.40 22.27 50.45
N GLN A 510 -18.38 21.98 51.27
CA GLN A 510 -18.44 22.03 52.74
C GLN A 510 -18.76 23.43 53.24
N GLN A 511 -18.30 24.48 52.52
CA GLN A 511 -18.58 25.89 52.88
C GLN A 511 -19.92 26.39 52.34
N GLY A 512 -20.71 25.52 51.65
CA GLY A 512 -22.00 25.92 51.05
C GLY A 512 -21.90 26.87 49.87
N GLN A 513 -20.72 26.98 49.24
CA GLN A 513 -20.46 27.87 48.09
C GLN A 513 -20.80 27.22 46.74
N CYS A 514 -21.12 25.93 46.74
CA CYS A 514 -21.45 25.16 45.52
C CYS A 514 -22.62 24.22 45.79
N GLY A 515 -23.57 24.16 44.83
CA GLY A 515 -24.69 23.21 44.88
C GLY A 515 -24.24 21.79 44.56
N MET A 516 -24.97 20.81 45.09
CA MET A 516 -24.64 19.39 44.90
C MET A 516 -24.71 18.97 43.43
N GLU A 517 -25.72 19.44 42.68
CA GLU A 517 -25.91 19.10 41.23
C GLU A 517 -24.75 19.64 40.40
N ALA A 518 -24.37 20.90 40.59
CA ALA A 518 -23.18 21.47 39.94
C ALA A 518 -21.88 20.72 40.32
N GLY A 519 -21.88 20.07 41.50
CA GLY A 519 -20.76 19.25 41.94
C GLY A 519 -20.60 17.95 41.19
N PHE A 520 -21.68 17.33 40.74
CA PHE A 520 -21.62 16.13 39.90
C PHE A 520 -21.07 16.49 38.52
N VAL A 521 -21.61 17.50 37.87
CA VAL A 521 -21.10 17.96 36.56
C VAL A 521 -19.62 18.34 36.63
N TRP A 522 -19.21 19.02 37.70
CA TRP A 522 -17.81 19.34 37.92
C TRP A 522 -16.90 18.10 38.01
N SER A 523 -17.35 17.06 38.73
CA SER A 523 -16.61 15.81 38.86
C SER A 523 -16.47 15.08 37.54
N ASP A 524 -17.52 15.08 36.72
CA ASP A 524 -17.53 14.46 35.41
C ASP A 524 -16.59 15.21 34.44
N LEU A 525 -16.67 16.54 34.39
CA LEU A 525 -15.73 17.39 33.64
C LEU A 525 -14.26 17.12 33.99
N LEU A 526 -13.91 17.05 35.27
CA LEU A 526 -12.55 16.76 35.71
C LEU A 526 -12.08 15.36 35.27
N THR A 527 -13.00 14.38 35.29
CA THR A 527 -12.70 13.01 34.89
C THR A 527 -12.50 12.90 33.39
N ASP A 528 -13.39 13.51 32.61
CA ASP A 528 -13.29 13.47 31.14
C ASP A 528 -12.01 14.18 30.65
N LEU A 529 -11.68 15.34 31.19
CA LEU A 529 -10.49 16.10 30.81
C LEU A 529 -9.19 15.36 31.14
N GLU A 530 -9.12 14.65 32.28
CA GLU A 530 -7.95 13.81 32.63
C GLU A 530 -7.87 12.59 31.70
N ARG A 531 -9.00 11.92 31.41
CA ARG A 531 -9.02 10.79 30.49
C ARG A 531 -8.52 11.16 29.10
N VAL A 532 -8.85 12.33 28.62
CA VAL A 532 -8.31 12.87 27.38
C VAL A 532 -6.78 12.96 27.42
N SER A 533 -6.21 13.45 28.53
CA SER A 533 -4.75 13.52 28.67
C SER A 533 -4.08 12.15 28.70
N ASP A 534 -4.71 11.14 29.30
CA ASP A 534 -4.27 9.75 29.27
C ASP A 534 -4.20 9.20 27.85
N HIS A 535 -5.23 9.44 27.03
CA HIS A 535 -5.25 9.03 25.63
C HIS A 535 -4.17 9.75 24.80
N CYS A 536 -3.93 11.04 25.06
CA CYS A 536 -2.83 11.78 24.45
C CYS A 536 -1.45 11.18 24.76
N SER A 537 -1.22 10.76 26.03
CA SER A 537 -0.01 10.07 26.46
C SER A 537 0.16 8.72 25.76
N ASN A 538 -0.91 7.93 25.62
CA ASN A 538 -0.90 6.67 24.86
C ASN A 538 -0.49 6.88 23.40
N ILE A 539 -1.05 7.91 22.75
CA ILE A 539 -0.72 8.24 21.34
C ILE A 539 0.77 8.63 21.21
N ALA A 540 1.27 9.52 22.10
CA ALA A 540 2.67 9.94 22.08
C ALA A 540 3.63 8.76 22.35
N GLY A 541 3.27 7.87 23.29
CA GLY A 541 3.98 6.63 23.54
C GLY A 541 4.04 5.72 22.32
N CYS A 542 2.92 5.57 21.57
CA CYS A 542 2.88 4.80 20.34
C CYS A 542 3.79 5.40 19.26
N VAL A 543 3.85 6.74 19.11
CA VAL A 543 4.73 7.42 18.15
C VAL A 543 6.20 7.17 18.48
N THR A 544 6.58 7.29 19.75
CA THR A 544 7.94 7.02 20.20
C THR A 544 8.35 5.58 19.92
N ASP A 545 7.51 4.62 20.27
CA ASP A 545 7.74 3.19 20.02
C ASP A 545 7.83 2.85 18.52
N MET A 546 7.06 3.51 17.65
CA MET A 546 7.16 3.33 16.19
C MET A 546 8.53 3.75 15.68
N SER A 547 9.13 4.78 16.25
CA SER A 547 10.47 5.26 15.85
C SER A 547 11.60 4.34 16.31
N GLU A 548 11.47 3.72 17.48
CA GLU A 548 12.47 2.84 18.09
C GLU A 548 12.34 1.35 17.67
N GLY A 549 11.25 0.99 16.98
CA GLY A 549 10.96 -0.40 16.61
C GLY A 549 10.63 -1.31 17.82
N ASN A 550 10.22 -0.73 18.94
CA ASN A 550 9.90 -1.42 20.19
C ASN A 550 8.42 -1.85 20.23
N LEU A 551 8.13 -3.04 20.81
CA LEU A 551 6.76 -3.57 20.95
C LEU A 551 6.13 -3.24 22.31
N ASN A 552 6.92 -2.80 23.28
CA ASN A 552 6.47 -2.59 24.66
C ASN A 552 6.31 -1.11 25.00
N LEU A 553 5.09 -0.61 24.92
CA LEU A 553 4.71 0.78 25.23
C LEU A 553 5.27 1.29 26.57
N HIS A 554 5.32 0.42 27.57
CA HIS A 554 5.78 0.77 28.92
C HIS A 554 7.31 0.89 29.05
N GLU A 555 8.10 0.39 28.11
CA GLU A 555 9.56 0.51 28.16
C GLU A 555 10.05 1.87 27.69
N SER A 556 9.46 2.40 26.62
CA SER A 556 9.82 3.73 26.09
C SER A 556 9.36 4.85 27.03
N LEU A 557 8.15 4.76 27.59
CA LEU A 557 7.67 5.68 28.62
C LEU A 557 8.55 5.63 29.91
N ARG A 558 9.03 4.43 30.31
CA ARG A 558 9.99 4.30 31.41
C ARG A 558 11.35 4.91 31.09
N ALA A 559 11.80 4.83 29.84
CA ALA A 559 13.06 5.44 29.41
C ALA A 559 12.99 6.97 29.47
N VAL A 560 11.85 7.56 29.05
CA VAL A 560 11.58 9.02 29.16
C VAL A 560 11.53 9.44 30.63
N LYS A 561 10.87 8.66 31.50
CA LYS A 561 10.83 8.91 32.96
C LYS A 561 12.19 8.76 33.64
N ASN A 562 13.13 8.00 33.08
CA ASN A 562 14.46 7.78 33.62
C ASN A 562 15.47 8.88 33.25
N ASP A 563 15.19 9.76 32.28
CA ASP A 563 15.98 10.99 32.02
C ASP A 563 15.60 12.08 33.04
N GLN A 564 15.97 11.85 34.32
CA GLN A 564 15.53 12.59 35.48
C GLN A 564 15.78 14.10 35.46
N GLY A 565 16.71 14.60 34.61
CA GLY A 565 17.01 16.02 34.50
C GLY A 565 15.98 16.79 33.65
N LYS A 566 15.88 16.45 32.36
CA LYS A 566 15.01 17.15 31.43
C LYS A 566 13.53 16.97 31.72
N PHE A 567 13.15 15.75 32.13
CA PHE A 567 11.76 15.44 32.48
C PHE A 567 11.28 16.24 33.66
N ALA A 568 12.08 16.32 34.73
CA ALA A 568 11.77 17.12 35.92
C ALA A 568 11.69 18.64 35.61
N ASP A 569 12.59 19.13 34.74
CA ASP A 569 12.57 20.54 34.33
C ASP A 569 11.30 20.87 33.52
N CYS A 570 10.86 19.99 32.61
CA CYS A 570 9.60 20.17 31.88
C CYS A 570 8.38 20.17 32.82
N ILE A 571 8.30 19.23 33.76
CA ILE A 571 7.23 19.22 34.78
C ILE A 571 7.23 20.54 35.57
N ALA A 572 8.39 21.00 36.04
CA ALA A 572 8.48 22.27 36.80
C ALA A 572 8.01 23.48 35.96
N GLN A 573 8.33 23.51 34.67
CA GLN A 573 7.84 24.54 33.74
C GLN A 573 6.32 24.49 33.60
N TYR A 574 5.73 23.30 33.35
CA TYR A 574 4.29 23.13 33.22
C TYR A 574 3.54 23.42 34.53
N ARG A 575 4.06 23.00 35.69
CA ARG A 575 3.50 23.39 37.00
C ARG A 575 3.49 24.89 37.23
N SER A 576 4.53 25.60 36.79
CA SER A 576 4.57 27.06 36.86
C SER A 576 3.58 27.71 35.88
N LYS A 577 3.46 27.16 34.66
CA LYS A 577 2.57 27.67 33.60
C LYS A 577 1.09 27.53 34.01
N TYR A 578 0.72 26.40 34.56
CA TYR A 578 -0.66 26.05 34.94
C TYR A 578 -0.90 26.12 36.47
N ALA A 579 -0.21 27.03 37.12
CA ALA A 579 -0.39 27.22 38.56
C ALA A 579 -1.79 27.79 38.87
N VAL A 580 -2.56 27.08 39.68
CA VAL A 580 -3.81 27.57 40.27
C VAL A 580 -3.50 28.28 41.58
N ALA A 581 -4.02 29.48 41.77
CA ALA A 581 -3.83 30.26 43.03
C ALA A 581 -4.31 29.43 44.24
N ALA A 582 -3.55 29.43 45.31
CA ALA A 582 -4.01 28.91 46.58
C ALA A 582 -5.15 29.82 47.08
N GLU A 583 -6.34 29.23 47.43
CA GLU A 583 -7.43 29.94 48.07
C GLU A 583 -7.06 30.32 49.52
#